data_ad78daf1e72248e5a603adbe541f9f71
#
_entry.id   ad78daf1e72248e5a603adbe541f9f71
#
_cell.length_a   1.000
_cell.length_b   1.000
_cell.length_c   1.000
_cell.angle_alpha   90.00
_cell.angle_beta   90.00
_cell.angle_gamma   90.00
#
_symmetry.space_group_name_H-M   'P 1'
#
loop_
_entity.id
_entity.type
_entity.pdbx_description
1 polymer ?
#
loop_
_entity_poly.entity_id
_entity_poly.type
_entity_poly.pdbx_seq_one_letter_code
_entity_poly.pdbx_strand_id
1 'polypeptide(L)'
;MQYTRYGEGEYYNWHNDSSIAVHYKPNGNDIPAGESVNNQDAHVDYLNKNSELVRKLSFTLQLSDPNDYEGGNVQLLNDSGKKYIAPRQRGTIILFDSRTSHRVLKVTKGTRRSIVGWVVGPRWK
;
A
#
# COMPACT_ATOMS: atom_id res chain seq x y z
N MET A 1 -4.79 -2.34 6.59
CA MET A 1 -3.94 -3.34 5.92
C MET A 1 -4.77 -4.19 4.99
N GLN A 2 -4.17 -4.63 3.92
CA GLN A 2 -4.87 -5.39 2.90
C GLN A 2 -4.00 -6.57 2.46
N TYR A 3 -4.57 -7.75 2.47
CA TYR A 3 -3.94 -8.93 1.88
C TYR A 3 -4.12 -8.87 0.37
N THR A 4 -3.02 -9.04 -0.37
CA THR A 4 -3.07 -9.04 -1.84
C THR A 4 -2.55 -10.35 -2.39
N ARG A 5 -3.13 -10.75 -3.52
CA ARG A 5 -2.76 -11.97 -4.22
C ARG A 5 -2.70 -11.68 -5.71
N TYR A 6 -1.56 -11.98 -6.33
CA TYR A 6 -1.38 -11.87 -7.77
C TYR A 6 -1.13 -13.27 -8.33
N GLY A 7 -2.06 -13.77 -9.12
CA GLY A 7 -1.91 -15.01 -9.87
C GLY A 7 -1.30 -14.76 -11.25
N GLU A 8 -1.18 -15.82 -12.04
CA GLU A 8 -0.62 -15.73 -13.38
C GLU A 8 -1.36 -14.72 -14.24
N GLY A 9 -0.60 -13.86 -14.90
CA GLY A 9 -1.13 -12.79 -15.76
C GLY A 9 -1.51 -11.52 -15.03
N GLU A 10 -1.56 -11.53 -13.71
CA GLU A 10 -1.95 -10.35 -12.95
C GLU A 10 -0.78 -9.42 -12.69
N TYR A 11 -1.06 -8.12 -12.64
CA TYR A 11 -0.08 -7.07 -12.44
C TYR A 11 -0.78 -5.82 -11.91
N TYR A 12 0.02 -4.84 -11.47
CA TYR A 12 -0.48 -3.53 -11.11
C TYR A 12 0.45 -2.49 -11.73
N ASN A 13 -0.07 -1.69 -12.64
CA ASN A 13 0.74 -0.72 -13.38
C ASN A 13 1.20 0.45 -12.52
N TRP A 14 2.05 1.30 -13.09
CA TRP A 14 2.59 2.47 -12.38
C TRP A 14 1.48 3.30 -11.74
N HIS A 15 1.63 3.56 -10.45
CA HIS A 15 0.71 4.38 -9.67
C HIS A 15 1.44 4.89 -8.43
N ASN A 16 0.82 5.87 -7.77
CA ASN A 16 1.19 6.24 -6.40
C ASN A 16 -0.04 6.10 -5.51
N ASP A 17 0.18 6.09 -4.22
CA ASP A 17 -0.90 5.89 -3.25
C ASP A 17 -1.44 7.20 -2.68
N SER A 18 -0.70 8.28 -2.82
CA SER A 18 -1.04 9.57 -2.19
C SER A 18 -2.19 10.29 -2.85
N SER A 19 -2.55 9.90 -4.08
CA SER A 19 -3.67 10.50 -4.79
C SER A 19 -5.03 10.09 -4.21
N ILE A 20 -5.05 9.11 -3.32
CA ILE A 20 -6.28 8.60 -2.71
C ILE A 20 -6.46 9.30 -1.37
N ALA A 21 -7.47 10.17 -1.29
CA ALA A 21 -7.87 10.79 -0.03
C ALA A 21 -8.68 9.79 0.79
N VAL A 22 -8.47 9.83 2.09
CA VAL A 22 -9.17 8.96 3.03
C VAL A 22 -10.00 9.84 3.96
N HIS A 23 -11.30 9.62 3.99
CA HIS A 23 -12.22 10.34 4.86
C HIS A 23 -12.80 9.37 5.88
N TYR A 24 -12.60 9.68 7.14
CA TYR A 24 -13.19 8.94 8.23
C TYR A 24 -14.28 9.80 8.85
N LYS A 25 -15.44 9.23 9.09
CA LYS A 25 -16.51 9.94 9.81
C LYS A 25 -16.73 9.31 11.17
N PRO A 26 -17.06 10.12 12.19
CA PRO A 26 -17.29 9.59 13.53
C PRO A 26 -18.33 8.47 13.59
N ASN A 27 -19.32 8.49 12.71
CA ASN A 27 -20.35 7.46 12.64
C ASN A 27 -19.90 6.20 11.88
N GLY A 28 -18.69 6.20 11.33
CA GLY A 28 -18.13 5.05 10.65
C GLY A 28 -18.62 4.79 9.23
N ASN A 29 -19.50 5.65 8.70
CA ASN A 29 -20.10 5.38 7.39
C ASN A 29 -19.12 5.40 6.24
N ASP A 30 -18.02 6.13 6.39
CA ASP A 30 -17.02 6.26 5.34
C ASP A 30 -15.69 5.61 5.68
N ILE A 31 -15.71 4.61 6.55
CA ILE A 31 -14.49 3.87 6.87
C ILE A 31 -14.17 2.97 5.68
N PRO A 32 -12.94 3.01 5.16
CA PRO A 32 -12.54 2.14 4.06
C PRO A 32 -12.69 0.66 4.41
N ALA A 33 -12.93 -0.15 3.39
CA ALA A 33 -13.05 -1.59 3.57
C ALA A 33 -11.79 -2.15 4.24
N GLY A 34 -11.99 -3.05 5.19
CA GLY A 34 -10.90 -3.68 5.94
C GLY A 34 -10.49 -2.96 7.20
N GLU A 35 -11.01 -1.76 7.46
CA GLU A 35 -10.75 -1.05 8.70
C GLU A 35 -11.85 -1.29 9.72
N SER A 36 -11.44 -1.36 10.97
CA SER A 36 -12.37 -1.61 12.06
C SER A 36 -12.98 -0.32 12.57
N VAL A 37 -14.31 -0.29 12.66
CA VAL A 37 -15.03 0.82 13.29
C VAL A 37 -14.60 1.02 14.74
N ASN A 38 -14.26 -0.06 15.42
CA ASN A 38 -13.87 -0.04 16.83
C ASN A 38 -12.52 0.63 17.07
N ASN A 39 -11.75 0.88 16.02
CA ASN A 39 -10.47 1.57 16.13
C ASN A 39 -10.60 3.09 16.02
N GLN A 40 -11.80 3.60 15.93
CA GLN A 40 -12.04 5.03 15.92
C GLN A 40 -11.96 5.58 17.34
N ASP A 41 -10.79 6.01 17.70
CA ASP A 41 -10.58 6.66 18.98
C ASP A 41 -10.70 8.19 18.84
N ALA A 42 -10.55 8.88 19.96
CA ALA A 42 -10.67 10.34 20.01
C ALA A 42 -9.64 11.04 19.12
N HIS A 43 -8.48 10.43 18.93
CA HIS A 43 -7.43 10.96 18.06
C HIS A 43 -7.85 10.96 16.59
N VAL A 44 -8.40 9.84 16.14
CA VAL A 44 -8.90 9.72 14.77
C VAL A 44 -10.05 10.69 14.54
N ASP A 45 -10.98 10.80 15.50
CA ASP A 45 -12.09 11.73 15.41
C ASP A 45 -11.62 13.18 15.32
N TYR A 46 -10.61 13.54 16.10
CA TYR A 46 -10.02 14.87 16.06
C TYR A 46 -9.46 15.20 14.68
N LEU A 47 -8.71 14.28 14.10
CA LEU A 47 -8.13 14.48 12.78
C LEU A 47 -9.22 14.63 11.72
N ASN A 48 -10.27 13.85 11.81
CA ASN A 48 -11.39 13.91 10.87
C ASN A 48 -12.14 15.23 10.90
N LYS A 49 -12.27 15.81 12.08
CA LYS A 49 -12.99 17.09 12.22
C LYS A 49 -12.23 18.25 11.60
N ASN A 50 -10.91 18.15 11.57
CA ASN A 50 -10.07 19.30 11.28
C ASN A 50 -9.29 19.21 9.98
N SER A 51 -9.17 18.01 9.41
CA SER A 51 -8.39 17.84 8.19
C SER A 51 -8.77 16.58 7.46
N GLU A 52 -8.60 16.65 6.15
CA GLU A 52 -8.65 15.51 5.29
C GLU A 52 -7.40 14.66 5.51
N LEU A 53 -7.59 13.36 5.67
CA LEU A 53 -6.48 12.44 5.84
C LEU A 53 -6.03 11.90 4.49
N VAL A 54 -4.73 11.80 4.34
CA VAL A 54 -4.12 11.22 3.13
C VAL A 54 -3.14 10.13 3.53
N ARG A 55 -2.89 9.22 2.61
CA ARG A 55 -1.86 8.21 2.80
C ARG A 55 -0.49 8.87 2.70
N LYS A 56 0.34 8.70 3.71
CA LYS A 56 1.67 9.32 3.79
C LYS A 56 2.78 8.32 3.61
N LEU A 57 2.66 7.16 4.21
CA LEU A 57 3.63 6.07 4.07
C LEU A 57 2.90 4.82 3.62
N SER A 58 3.52 4.11 2.72
CA SER A 58 3.05 2.82 2.23
C SER A 58 4.03 1.74 2.62
N PHE A 59 3.53 0.55 2.89
CA PHE A 59 4.41 -0.58 3.09
C PHE A 59 3.84 -1.82 2.41
N THR A 60 4.74 -2.72 2.06
CA THR A 60 4.38 -4.06 1.58
C THR A 60 5.22 -5.08 2.31
N LEU A 61 4.57 -6.13 2.78
CA LEU A 61 5.21 -7.28 3.44
C LEU A 61 5.11 -8.47 2.50
N GLN A 62 6.26 -9.00 2.12
CA GLN A 62 6.35 -10.15 1.23
C GLN A 62 6.01 -11.43 2.01
N LEU A 63 4.95 -12.12 1.62
CA LEU A 63 4.52 -13.36 2.25
C LEU A 63 4.97 -14.60 1.50
N SER A 64 5.12 -14.50 0.17
CA SER A 64 5.52 -15.63 -0.67
C SER A 64 7.01 -15.88 -0.60
N ASP A 65 7.39 -17.15 -0.66
CA ASP A 65 8.77 -17.52 -0.97
C ASP A 65 9.07 -17.10 -2.41
N PRO A 66 10.25 -16.51 -2.71
CA PRO A 66 10.57 -16.10 -4.07
C PRO A 66 10.59 -17.24 -5.08
N ASN A 67 10.70 -18.48 -4.61
CA ASN A 67 10.65 -19.66 -5.49
C ASN A 67 9.22 -20.10 -5.84
N ASP A 68 8.21 -19.52 -5.22
CA ASP A 68 6.82 -19.89 -5.44
C ASP A 68 6.20 -19.23 -6.67
N TYR A 69 6.91 -18.28 -7.28
CA TYR A 69 6.38 -17.54 -8.43
C TYR A 69 7.50 -16.97 -9.28
N GLU A 70 7.19 -16.70 -10.54
CA GLU A 70 8.08 -16.03 -11.48
C GLU A 70 7.44 -14.73 -11.94
N GLY A 71 8.26 -13.74 -12.26
CA GLY A 71 7.78 -12.39 -12.52
C GLY A 71 7.37 -11.69 -11.24
N GLY A 72 6.43 -10.78 -11.33
CA GLY A 72 5.83 -10.14 -10.15
C GLY A 72 6.74 -9.25 -9.33
N ASN A 73 7.85 -8.77 -9.89
CA ASN A 73 8.74 -7.86 -9.19
C ASN A 73 8.03 -6.55 -8.85
N VAL A 74 8.30 -6.06 -7.65
CA VAL A 74 7.87 -4.72 -7.24
C VAL A 74 8.97 -3.74 -7.63
N GLN A 75 8.60 -2.74 -8.41
CA GLN A 75 9.51 -1.68 -8.85
C GLN A 75 9.06 -0.34 -8.31
N LEU A 76 10.02 0.46 -7.87
CA LEU A 76 9.78 1.82 -7.39
C LEU A 76 10.65 2.79 -8.19
N LEU A 77 10.16 4.01 -8.38
CA LEU A 77 10.94 5.09 -8.99
C LEU A 77 11.46 6.00 -7.91
N ASN A 78 12.76 6.31 -7.95
CA ASN A 78 13.32 7.34 -7.08
C ASN A 78 13.10 8.74 -7.69
N ASP A 79 13.50 9.78 -6.97
CA ASP A 79 13.29 11.17 -7.38
C ASP A 79 14.00 11.52 -8.70
N SER A 80 15.06 10.80 -9.06
CA SER A 80 15.77 11.00 -10.32
C SER A 80 15.19 10.16 -11.47
N GLY A 81 14.11 9.43 -11.23
CA GLY A 81 13.47 8.58 -12.24
C GLY A 81 14.12 7.22 -12.42
N LYS A 82 15.08 6.87 -11.57
CA LYS A 82 15.74 5.57 -11.63
C LYS A 82 14.87 4.50 -10.99
N LYS A 83 14.76 3.35 -11.65
CA LYS A 83 13.98 2.22 -11.14
C LYS A 83 14.76 1.46 -10.08
N TYR A 84 14.06 1.08 -9.03
CA TYR A 84 14.58 0.26 -7.97
C TYR A 84 13.70 -0.99 -7.85
N ILE A 85 14.33 -2.16 -7.78
CA ILE A 85 13.63 -3.44 -7.64
C ILE A 85 13.66 -3.84 -6.17
N ALA A 86 12.48 -4.01 -5.58
CA ALA A 86 12.37 -4.43 -4.19
C ALA A 86 12.86 -5.87 -4.00
N PRO A 87 13.53 -6.17 -2.87
CA PRO A 87 13.90 -7.54 -2.54
C PRO A 87 12.70 -8.48 -2.47
N ARG A 88 12.90 -9.73 -2.84
CA ARG A 88 11.83 -10.73 -2.95
C ARG A 88 11.77 -11.71 -1.78
N GLN A 89 12.66 -11.60 -0.83
CA GLN A 89 12.73 -12.55 0.27
C GLN A 89 11.47 -12.50 1.13
N ARG A 90 10.99 -13.68 1.53
CA ARG A 90 9.84 -13.77 2.43
C ARG A 90 10.12 -13.02 3.72
N GLY A 91 9.12 -12.29 4.22
CA GLY A 91 9.23 -11.50 5.44
C GLY A 91 9.84 -10.12 5.26
N THR A 92 10.27 -9.77 4.04
CA THR A 92 10.80 -8.43 3.76
C THR A 92 9.68 -7.41 3.81
N ILE A 93 9.90 -6.34 4.55
CA ILE A 93 9.01 -5.18 4.56
C ILE A 93 9.70 -4.07 3.77
N ILE A 94 9.00 -3.55 2.77
CA ILE A 94 9.41 -2.37 2.02
C ILE A 94 8.54 -1.22 2.47
N LEU A 95 9.17 -0.19 2.98
CA LEU A 95 8.49 1.03 3.44
C LEU A 95 8.88 2.18 2.53
N PHE A 96 7.91 2.92 2.02
CA PHE A 96 8.18 4.02 1.11
C PHE A 96 7.13 5.11 1.25
N ASP A 97 7.51 6.32 0.83
CA ASP A 97 6.61 7.47 0.76
C ASP A 97 5.46 7.15 -0.20
N SER A 98 4.22 7.40 0.23
CA SER A 98 3.05 7.08 -0.59
C SER A 98 3.01 7.85 -1.92
N ARG A 99 3.79 8.92 -2.06
CA ARG A 99 3.92 9.66 -3.32
C ARG A 99 4.85 8.98 -4.32
N THR A 100 5.58 7.96 -3.89
CA THR A 100 6.50 7.22 -4.76
C THR A 100 5.73 6.43 -5.80
N SER A 101 6.09 6.60 -7.07
CA SER A 101 5.54 5.78 -8.14
C SER A 101 6.09 4.37 -8.03
N HIS A 102 5.21 3.40 -8.10
CA HIS A 102 5.57 2.00 -7.99
C HIS A 102 4.64 1.13 -8.82
N ARG A 103 5.09 -0.09 -9.10
CA ARG A 103 4.28 -1.06 -9.85
C ARG A 103 4.63 -2.49 -9.43
N VAL A 104 3.73 -3.41 -9.73
CA VAL A 104 3.97 -4.85 -9.64
C VAL A 104 3.96 -5.39 -11.06
N LEU A 105 5.08 -5.93 -11.50
CA LEU A 105 5.18 -6.54 -12.82
C LEU A 105 4.35 -7.82 -12.88
N LYS A 106 3.96 -8.19 -14.09
CA LYS A 106 3.13 -9.37 -14.33
C LYS A 106 3.77 -10.61 -13.71
N VAL A 107 2.96 -11.37 -12.97
CA VAL A 107 3.32 -12.71 -12.51
C VAL A 107 3.17 -13.65 -13.71
N THR A 108 4.24 -14.33 -14.08
CA THR A 108 4.23 -15.21 -15.24
C THR A 108 4.00 -16.67 -14.86
N LYS A 109 4.27 -17.03 -13.61
CA LYS A 109 4.06 -18.37 -13.09
C LYS A 109 3.86 -18.32 -11.59
N GLY A 110 2.96 -19.15 -11.07
CA GLY A 110 2.70 -19.26 -9.65
C GLY A 110 1.85 -18.11 -9.11
N THR A 111 1.96 -17.87 -7.82
CA THR A 111 1.15 -16.87 -7.11
C THR A 111 2.02 -16.08 -6.15
N ARG A 112 1.92 -14.76 -6.21
CA ARG A 112 2.57 -13.86 -5.25
C ARG A 112 1.55 -13.38 -4.22
N ARG A 113 1.92 -13.46 -2.95
CA ARG A 113 1.09 -13.00 -1.83
C ARG A 113 1.85 -11.97 -1.01
N SER A 114 1.14 -10.92 -0.59
CA SER A 114 1.72 -9.88 0.23
C SER A 114 0.64 -9.22 1.09
N ILE A 115 1.09 -8.50 2.10
CA ILE A 115 0.23 -7.60 2.87
C ILE A 115 0.69 -6.19 2.55
N VAL A 116 -0.25 -5.33 2.19
CA VAL A 116 0.02 -3.91 1.99
C VAL A 116 -0.72 -3.10 3.03
N GLY A 117 -0.18 -1.94 3.35
CA GLY A 117 -0.83 -1.05 4.30
C GLY A 117 -0.30 0.35 4.17
N TRP A 118 -0.96 1.25 4.88
CA TRP A 118 -0.67 2.67 4.78
C TRP A 118 -0.74 3.32 6.14
N VAL A 119 0.14 4.30 6.34
CA VAL A 119 0.05 5.23 7.46
C VAL A 119 -0.56 6.51 6.92
N VAL A 120 -1.65 6.94 7.51
CA VAL A 120 -2.38 8.13 7.08
C VAL A 120 -2.10 9.29 8.04
N GLY A 121 -2.28 10.51 7.54
CA GLY A 121 -2.13 11.72 8.33
C GLY A 121 -2.64 12.93 7.57
N PRO A 122 -2.50 14.13 8.15
CA PRO A 122 -2.89 15.35 7.46
C PRO A 122 -2.13 15.52 6.15
N ARG A 123 -2.72 16.29 5.23
CA ARG A 123 -2.06 16.58 3.95
C ARG A 123 -0.64 17.14 4.17
N TRP A 124 0.23 16.86 3.23
CA TRP A 124 1.57 17.44 3.19
C TRP A 124 1.47 18.97 3.12
N LYS A 125 2.32 19.60 3.88
CA LYS A 125 2.41 21.07 3.87
C LYS A 125 3.37 21.55 2.81
#